data_04fac5b5838a0a05223f017fb27a002f
#
_entry.id   04fac5b5838a0a05223f017fb27a002f
#
_cell.length_a   1.000
_cell.length_b   1.000
_cell.length_c   1.000
_cell.angle_alpha   90.00
_cell.angle_beta   90.00
_cell.angle_gamma   90.00
#
_symmetry.space_group_name_H-M   'P 1'
#
loop_
_entity.id
_entity.type
_entity.pdbx_description
1 polymer ?
#
loop_
_entity_poly.entity_id
_entity_poly.type
_entity_poly.pdbx_seq_one_letter_code
_entity_poly.pdbx_strand_id
1 'polypeptide(L)'
;MMILMLSYSNMINWENIFANSNTFKNNKPFPYGFIENFFHEDFYNELYNTYPKIDESWYVPTDSTRYAKKKWFGTANPNSDQKSVDQEDPSFSRTWNQFFHYMHSKEFLDNMSKYSDIVLTGFNHFSFIVNEKGSFNMPHTHHPTEQKKDYSYNLTLLVYF
;
A
#
# COMPACT_ATOMS: atom_id res chain seq x y z
N MET A 1 -29.70 8.13 9.13
CA MET A 1 -28.79 7.89 8.00
C MET A 1 -27.93 6.70 8.40
N MET A 2 -28.29 5.53 7.87
CA MET A 2 -27.56 4.28 8.20
C MET A 2 -26.23 4.32 7.43
N ILE A 3 -25.14 4.45 8.16
CA ILE A 3 -23.79 4.42 7.61
C ILE A 3 -23.53 2.96 7.26
N LEU A 4 -23.62 2.61 5.99
CA LEU A 4 -23.09 1.35 5.48
C LEU A 4 -21.58 1.35 5.78
N MET A 5 -21.19 0.74 6.89
CA MET A 5 -19.81 0.29 7.05
C MET A 5 -19.63 -0.82 6.00
N LEU A 6 -18.84 -0.55 4.98
CA LEU A 6 -18.34 -1.62 4.13
C LEU A 6 -17.66 -2.62 5.05
N SER A 7 -18.15 -3.84 5.06
CA SER A 7 -17.48 -4.93 5.78
C SER A 7 -16.09 -5.09 5.18
N TYR A 8 -15.05 -5.19 5.99
CA TYR A 8 -13.68 -5.47 5.53
C TYR A 8 -13.58 -6.70 4.63
N SER A 9 -14.52 -7.65 4.79
CA SER A 9 -14.63 -8.84 3.93
C SER A 9 -14.86 -8.53 2.45
N ASN A 10 -15.33 -7.33 2.09
CA ASN A 10 -15.61 -6.94 0.71
C ASN A 10 -14.52 -6.05 0.08
N MET A 11 -13.41 -5.82 0.76
CA MET A 11 -12.31 -5.00 0.22
C MET A 11 -11.33 -5.85 -0.57
N ILE A 12 -10.81 -6.90 0.05
CA ILE A 12 -9.72 -7.72 -0.48
C ILE A 12 -10.25 -9.11 -0.84
N ASN A 13 -9.88 -9.57 -2.03
CA ASN A 13 -10.22 -10.92 -2.48
C ASN A 13 -9.20 -11.95 -1.94
N TRP A 14 -9.32 -12.24 -0.66
CA TRP A 14 -8.41 -13.15 0.05
C TRP A 14 -8.39 -14.57 -0.53
N GLU A 15 -9.51 -15.06 -1.01
CA GLU A 15 -9.58 -16.38 -1.66
C GLU A 15 -8.64 -16.43 -2.86
N ASN A 16 -8.71 -15.44 -3.74
CA ASN A 16 -7.86 -15.35 -4.91
C ASN A 16 -6.38 -15.15 -4.53
N ILE A 17 -6.08 -14.34 -3.52
CA ILE A 17 -4.71 -14.13 -3.03
C ILE A 17 -4.11 -15.45 -2.53
N PHE A 18 -4.83 -16.20 -1.73
CA PHE A 18 -4.34 -17.47 -1.19
C PHE A 18 -4.15 -18.54 -2.25
N ALA A 19 -4.97 -18.56 -3.30
CA ALA A 19 -4.78 -19.44 -4.45
C ALA A 19 -3.41 -19.22 -5.13
N ASN A 20 -2.84 -18.01 -5.04
CA ASN A 20 -1.53 -17.63 -5.62
C ASN A 20 -0.36 -17.72 -4.64
N SER A 21 -0.58 -18.10 -3.38
CA SER A 21 0.46 -18.12 -2.34
C SER A 21 1.66 -19.04 -2.68
N ASN A 22 1.40 -20.22 -3.23
CA ASN A 22 2.46 -21.14 -3.62
C ASN A 22 3.36 -20.55 -4.73
N THR A 23 2.78 -19.81 -5.67
CA THR A 23 3.54 -19.14 -6.71
C THR A 23 4.47 -18.10 -6.10
N PHE A 24 3.99 -17.28 -5.19
CA PHE A 24 4.81 -16.27 -4.50
C PHE A 24 6.06 -16.89 -3.84
N LYS A 25 5.85 -17.92 -3.01
CA LYS A 25 6.93 -18.53 -2.22
C LYS A 25 8.01 -19.22 -3.07
N ASN A 26 7.64 -19.74 -4.23
CA ASN A 26 8.51 -20.57 -5.05
C ASN A 26 9.21 -19.80 -6.18
N ASN A 27 8.82 -18.56 -6.45
CA ASN A 27 9.45 -17.76 -7.50
C ASN A 27 10.89 -17.41 -7.16
N LYS A 28 11.72 -17.32 -8.21
CA LYS A 28 13.15 -17.03 -8.12
C LYS A 28 13.46 -15.76 -8.93
N PRO A 29 14.49 -14.99 -8.58
CA PRO A 29 15.56 -15.24 -7.58
C PRO A 29 15.19 -14.92 -6.13
N PHE A 30 14.05 -14.31 -5.89
CA PHE A 30 13.46 -13.99 -4.57
C PHE A 30 11.95 -14.22 -4.64
N PRO A 31 11.25 -14.34 -3.51
CA PRO A 31 9.80 -14.46 -3.50
C PRO A 31 9.15 -13.20 -4.11
N TYR A 32 8.33 -13.39 -5.12
CA TYR A 32 7.49 -12.35 -5.70
C TYR A 32 6.21 -12.94 -6.27
N GLY A 33 5.16 -12.14 -6.34
CA GLY A 33 3.90 -12.53 -6.93
C GLY A 33 3.27 -11.40 -7.72
N PHE A 34 2.46 -11.77 -8.69
CA PHE A 34 1.58 -10.88 -9.40
C PHE A 34 0.16 -11.42 -9.24
N ILE A 35 -0.72 -10.62 -8.70
CA ILE A 35 -2.09 -11.03 -8.36
C ILE A 35 -3.06 -10.11 -9.10
N GLU A 36 -3.74 -10.65 -10.07
CA GLU A 36 -4.91 -10.00 -10.66
C GLU A 36 -6.09 -10.11 -9.69
N ASN A 37 -7.01 -9.16 -9.75
CA ASN A 37 -8.19 -9.12 -8.88
C ASN A 37 -7.85 -9.20 -7.38
N PHE A 38 -6.85 -8.44 -6.95
CA PHE A 38 -6.47 -8.30 -5.54
C PHE A 38 -7.63 -7.74 -4.70
N PHE A 39 -8.34 -6.78 -5.23
CA PHE A 39 -9.56 -6.24 -4.65
C PHE A 39 -10.81 -6.92 -5.22
N HIS A 40 -11.91 -6.85 -4.49
CA HIS A 40 -13.22 -7.03 -5.09
C HIS A 40 -13.53 -5.87 -6.04
N GLU A 41 -14.24 -6.15 -7.14
CA GLU A 41 -14.41 -5.21 -8.26
C GLU A 41 -15.05 -3.88 -7.82
N ASP A 42 -16.10 -3.92 -7.03
CA ASP A 42 -16.77 -2.70 -6.56
C ASP A 42 -15.84 -1.82 -5.73
N PHE A 43 -15.05 -2.42 -4.88
CA PHE A 43 -14.08 -1.70 -4.05
C PHE A 43 -12.93 -1.13 -4.88
N TYR A 44 -12.42 -1.89 -5.85
CA TYR A 44 -11.43 -1.41 -6.82
C TYR A 44 -11.94 -0.19 -7.58
N ASN A 45 -13.16 -0.27 -8.12
CA ASN A 45 -13.77 0.82 -8.88
C ASN A 45 -13.92 2.09 -8.04
N GLU A 46 -14.25 1.95 -6.77
CA GLU A 46 -14.37 3.09 -5.86
C GLU A 46 -13.01 3.72 -5.54
N LEU A 47 -11.97 2.91 -5.30
CA LEU A 47 -10.59 3.39 -5.16
C LEU A 47 -10.12 4.11 -6.43
N TYR A 48 -10.34 3.51 -7.60
CA TYR A 48 -9.96 4.08 -8.89
C TYR A 48 -10.62 5.43 -9.15
N ASN A 49 -11.94 5.50 -8.97
CA ASN A 49 -12.72 6.71 -9.22
C ASN A 49 -12.40 7.85 -8.23
N THR A 50 -11.87 7.51 -7.07
CA THR A 50 -11.50 8.47 -6.02
C THR A 50 -9.98 8.61 -5.86
N TYR A 51 -9.20 8.10 -6.83
CA TYR A 51 -7.74 8.27 -6.85
C TYR A 51 -7.39 9.76 -6.77
N PRO A 52 -6.43 10.17 -5.93
CA PRO A 52 -6.10 11.57 -5.73
C PRO A 52 -5.69 12.24 -7.03
N LYS A 53 -6.31 13.37 -7.33
CA LYS A 53 -5.92 14.18 -8.50
C LYS A 53 -4.50 14.71 -8.31
N ILE A 54 -3.75 14.76 -9.40
CA ILE A 54 -2.40 15.31 -9.42
C ILE A 54 -2.53 16.83 -9.32
N ASP A 55 -1.98 17.38 -8.26
CA ASP A 55 -1.94 18.81 -7.97
C ASP A 55 -0.59 19.21 -7.35
N GLU A 56 -0.47 20.44 -6.89
CA GLU A 56 0.73 21.00 -6.27
C GLU A 56 1.12 20.36 -4.92
N SER A 57 0.23 19.60 -4.31
CA SER A 57 0.51 18.86 -3.08
C SER A 57 1.34 17.59 -3.31
N TRP A 58 1.53 17.21 -4.58
CA TRP A 58 2.36 16.06 -4.93
C TRP A 58 3.83 16.43 -4.87
N TYR A 59 4.53 15.67 -4.06
CA TYR A 59 5.98 15.82 -3.91
C TYR A 59 6.74 15.18 -5.08
N VAL A 60 7.69 15.89 -5.60
CA VAL A 60 8.66 15.36 -6.59
C VAL A 60 9.99 15.17 -5.87
N PRO A 61 10.46 13.93 -5.69
CA PRO A 61 11.80 13.71 -5.16
C PRO A 61 12.86 14.40 -6.05
N THR A 62 13.77 15.11 -5.43
CA THR A 62 14.86 15.80 -6.13
C THR A 62 16.15 14.99 -6.13
N ASP A 63 16.10 13.75 -5.64
CA ASP A 63 17.27 12.88 -5.68
C ASP A 63 17.54 12.37 -7.10
N SER A 64 18.81 12.11 -7.40
CA SER A 64 19.26 11.66 -8.72
C SER A 64 18.88 10.22 -9.06
N THR A 65 18.25 9.49 -8.13
CA THR A 65 17.95 8.07 -8.29
C THR A 65 16.54 7.79 -8.78
N ARG A 66 15.65 8.78 -8.68
CA ARG A 66 14.26 8.62 -9.10
C ARG A 66 13.61 9.95 -9.45
N TYR A 67 12.70 9.88 -10.38
CA TYR A 67 11.82 10.97 -10.76
C TYR A 67 10.40 10.42 -10.94
N ALA A 68 9.56 10.62 -9.95
CA ALA A 68 8.15 10.28 -9.97
C ALA A 68 7.41 11.22 -9.03
N LYS A 69 6.15 11.54 -9.31
CA LYS A 69 5.33 12.30 -8.37
C LYS A 69 4.83 11.37 -7.26
N LYS A 70 4.94 11.82 -6.03
CA LYS A 70 4.47 11.09 -4.85
C LYS A 70 3.53 11.92 -4.01
N LYS A 71 2.55 11.25 -3.43
CA LYS A 71 1.69 11.82 -2.38
C LYS A 71 1.63 10.84 -1.21
N TRP A 72 2.06 11.29 -0.05
CA TRP A 72 2.00 10.52 1.16
C TRP A 72 0.58 10.46 1.70
N PHE A 73 0.25 9.37 2.34
CA PHE A 73 -1.05 9.16 2.94
C PHE A 73 -0.94 9.01 4.46
N GLY A 74 -1.91 9.62 5.14
CA GLY A 74 -2.10 9.43 6.57
C GLY A 74 -0.90 9.86 7.41
N THR A 75 -0.63 9.11 8.44
CA THR A 75 0.45 9.39 9.43
C THR A 75 1.85 9.37 8.83
N ALA A 76 2.02 8.83 7.64
CA ALA A 76 3.29 8.86 6.92
C ALA A 76 3.56 10.20 6.23
N ASN A 77 2.54 11.06 6.12
CA ASN A 77 2.69 12.40 5.54
C ASN A 77 3.20 13.38 6.61
N PRO A 78 4.41 13.92 6.50
CA PRO A 78 4.96 14.84 7.49
C PRO A 78 4.16 16.15 7.63
N ASN A 79 3.36 16.49 6.60
CA ASN A 79 2.52 17.68 6.58
C ASN A 79 1.06 17.40 6.95
N SER A 80 0.72 16.17 7.34
CA SER A 80 -0.64 15.80 7.74
C SER A 80 -0.90 16.16 9.19
N ASP A 81 -2.10 16.65 9.46
CA ASP A 81 -2.60 16.82 10.83
C ASP A 81 -3.05 15.50 11.47
N GLN A 82 -3.13 14.43 10.69
CA GLN A 82 -3.47 13.10 11.18
C GLN A 82 -2.41 12.62 12.18
N LYS A 83 -2.83 12.38 13.42
CA LYS A 83 -1.95 11.96 14.51
C LYS A 83 -2.02 10.46 14.82
N SER A 84 -3.04 9.79 14.34
CA SER A 84 -3.21 8.35 14.50
C SER A 84 -3.88 7.72 13.28
N VAL A 85 -3.74 6.40 13.14
CA VAL A 85 -4.40 5.63 12.06
C VAL A 85 -5.91 5.61 12.16
N ASP A 86 -6.45 5.86 13.34
CA ASP A 86 -7.90 5.90 13.58
C ASP A 86 -8.55 7.22 13.12
N GLN A 87 -7.74 8.22 12.82
CA GLN A 87 -8.21 9.50 12.29
C GLN A 87 -8.28 9.46 10.77
N GLU A 88 -9.39 9.91 10.21
CA GLU A 88 -9.49 10.10 8.76
C GLU A 88 -8.69 11.33 8.33
N ASP A 89 -7.99 11.22 7.19
CA ASP A 89 -7.37 12.35 6.50
C ASP A 89 -8.41 12.94 5.53
N PRO A 90 -8.93 14.17 5.79
CA PRO A 90 -10.00 14.76 4.99
C PRO A 90 -9.58 15.10 3.55
N SER A 91 -8.30 15.07 3.23
CA SER A 91 -7.81 15.28 1.87
C SER A 91 -8.00 14.07 0.95
N PHE A 92 -8.45 12.95 1.51
CA PHE A 92 -8.72 11.72 0.77
C PHE A 92 -10.17 11.27 0.92
N SER A 93 -10.65 10.46 -0.01
CA SER A 93 -11.98 9.89 0.09
C SER A 93 -12.10 8.98 1.32
N ARG A 94 -13.34 8.77 1.75
CA ARG A 94 -13.63 7.84 2.82
C ARG A 94 -13.13 6.43 2.52
N THR A 95 -13.23 5.98 1.26
CA THR A 95 -12.79 4.66 0.83
C THR A 95 -11.29 4.48 1.00
N TRP A 96 -10.49 5.50 0.65
CA TRP A 96 -9.05 5.47 0.88
C TRP A 96 -8.70 5.44 2.38
N ASN A 97 -9.41 6.21 3.20
CA ASN A 97 -9.23 6.20 4.65
C ASN A 97 -9.57 4.83 5.25
N GLN A 98 -10.66 4.20 4.83
CA GLN A 98 -11.05 2.86 5.26
C GLN A 98 -10.01 1.80 4.86
N PHE A 99 -9.48 1.88 3.64
CA PHE A 99 -8.44 0.97 3.18
C PHE A 99 -7.14 1.15 3.98
N PHE A 100 -6.73 2.40 4.22
CA PHE A 100 -5.57 2.70 5.06
C PHE A 100 -5.73 2.14 6.47
N HIS A 101 -6.89 2.34 7.10
CA HIS A 101 -7.19 1.77 8.41
C HIS A 101 -7.13 0.24 8.38
N TYR A 102 -7.74 -0.38 7.37
CA TYR A 102 -7.73 -1.83 7.23
C TYR A 102 -6.32 -2.41 7.09
N MET A 103 -5.43 -1.76 6.32
CA MET A 103 -4.03 -2.22 6.19
C MET A 103 -3.26 -2.24 7.52
N HIS A 104 -3.68 -1.46 8.52
CA HIS A 104 -3.11 -1.49 9.87
C HIS A 104 -3.75 -2.54 10.78
N SER A 105 -4.83 -3.18 10.33
CA SER A 105 -5.54 -4.16 11.15
C SER A 105 -4.73 -5.45 11.30
N LYS A 106 -4.95 -6.12 12.44
CA LYS A 106 -4.38 -7.45 12.66
C LYS A 106 -4.82 -8.45 11.59
N GLU A 107 -6.07 -8.36 11.12
CA GLU A 107 -6.60 -9.24 10.06
C GLU A 107 -5.80 -9.12 8.77
N PHE A 108 -5.53 -7.89 8.30
CA PHE A 108 -4.74 -7.67 7.10
C PHE A 108 -3.31 -8.21 7.26
N LEU A 109 -2.66 -7.89 8.38
CA LEU A 109 -1.29 -8.33 8.66
C LEU A 109 -1.19 -9.85 8.76
N ASP A 110 -2.12 -10.51 9.43
CA ASP A 110 -2.16 -11.97 9.55
C ASP A 110 -2.36 -12.64 8.17
N ASN A 111 -3.27 -12.12 7.36
CA ASN A 111 -3.54 -12.64 6.04
C ASN A 111 -2.35 -12.46 5.08
N MET A 112 -1.72 -11.30 5.09
CA MET A 112 -0.51 -11.06 4.30
C MET A 112 0.68 -11.89 4.80
N SER A 113 0.79 -12.12 6.11
CA SER A 113 1.78 -13.03 6.67
C SER A 113 1.57 -14.46 6.20
N LYS A 114 0.32 -14.94 6.19
CA LYS A 114 -0.04 -16.26 5.68
C LYS A 114 0.27 -16.40 4.18
N TYR A 115 -0.01 -15.38 3.39
CA TYR A 115 0.28 -15.37 1.95
C TYR A 115 1.78 -15.45 1.69
N SER A 116 2.58 -14.61 2.35
CA SER A 116 4.00 -14.45 2.08
C SER A 116 4.91 -15.43 2.83
N ASP A 117 4.42 -16.07 3.89
CA ASP A 117 5.21 -16.82 4.87
C ASP A 117 6.23 -15.95 5.65
N ILE A 118 5.95 -14.67 5.75
CA ILE A 118 6.74 -13.68 6.47
C ILE A 118 5.89 -13.16 7.63
N VAL A 119 6.40 -13.21 8.84
CA VAL A 119 5.68 -12.65 10.01
C VAL A 119 5.69 -11.13 9.93
N LEU A 120 4.54 -10.54 9.65
CA LEU A 120 4.35 -9.09 9.59
C LEU A 120 3.78 -8.61 10.92
N THR A 121 4.47 -7.67 11.56
CA THR A 121 4.09 -7.13 12.88
C THR A 121 3.53 -5.72 12.81
N GLY A 122 3.55 -5.09 11.64
CA GLY A 122 3.04 -3.76 11.45
C GLY A 122 3.08 -3.32 10.01
N PHE A 123 2.38 -2.23 9.74
CA PHE A 123 2.37 -1.54 8.47
C PHE A 123 3.27 -0.31 8.56
N ASN A 124 4.13 -0.10 7.58
CA ASN A 124 5.13 0.97 7.65
C ASN A 124 4.58 2.30 7.10
N HIS A 125 4.32 2.33 5.81
CA HIS A 125 3.81 3.55 5.16
C HIS A 125 3.10 3.23 3.85
N PHE A 126 2.30 4.19 3.41
CA PHE A 126 1.59 4.15 2.14
C PHE A 126 1.83 5.45 1.36
N SER A 127 2.06 5.34 0.08
CA SER A 127 2.16 6.49 -0.82
C SER A 127 1.55 6.21 -2.17
N PHE A 128 0.92 7.22 -2.73
CA PHE A 128 0.55 7.24 -4.13
C PHE A 128 1.77 7.61 -4.98
N ILE A 129 1.91 6.97 -6.13
CA ILE A 129 3.01 7.22 -7.06
C ILE A 129 2.42 7.37 -8.46
N VAL A 130 2.83 8.43 -9.15
CA VAL A 130 2.48 8.62 -10.56
C VAL A 130 3.75 8.73 -11.37
N ASN A 131 3.86 7.89 -12.39
CA ASN A 131 4.92 7.92 -13.37
C ASN A 131 4.39 8.57 -14.65
N GLU A 132 4.93 9.73 -15.00
CA GLU A 132 4.66 10.44 -16.25
C GLU A 132 5.72 10.12 -17.29
N LYS A 133 5.53 10.57 -18.53
CA LYS A 133 6.57 10.44 -19.57
C LYS A 133 7.87 11.09 -19.10
N GLY A 134 8.95 10.32 -19.10
CA GLY A 134 10.25 10.75 -18.60
C GLY A 134 10.50 10.41 -17.13
N SER A 135 9.54 9.87 -16.43
CA SER A 135 9.78 9.32 -15.08
C SER A 135 10.75 8.14 -15.14
N PHE A 136 11.58 8.06 -14.14
CA PHE A 136 12.49 6.92 -13.98
C PHE A 136 12.64 6.55 -12.51
N ASN A 137 13.03 5.31 -12.26
CA ASN A 137 13.34 4.80 -10.94
C ASN A 137 14.54 3.87 -11.09
N MET A 138 15.68 4.30 -10.57
CA MET A 138 16.88 3.47 -10.62
C MET A 138 16.78 2.31 -9.65
N PRO A 139 17.45 1.19 -9.92
CA PRO A 139 17.53 0.10 -8.96
C PRO A 139 18.00 0.61 -7.59
N HIS A 140 17.25 0.31 -6.56
CA HIS A 140 17.56 0.73 -5.19
C HIS A 140 17.07 -0.33 -4.20
N THR A 141 17.58 -0.29 -2.99
CA THR A 141 17.15 -1.16 -1.91
C THR A 141 16.21 -0.42 -0.97
N HIS A 142 15.24 -1.14 -0.42
CA HIS A 142 14.37 -0.65 0.64
C HIS A 142 14.92 -1.01 2.04
N HIS A 143 16.19 -1.42 2.12
CA HIS A 143 16.80 -1.72 3.40
C HIS A 143 17.08 -0.45 4.18
N PRO A 144 16.83 -0.44 5.49
CA PRO A 144 17.29 0.64 6.36
C PRO A 144 18.81 0.73 6.29
N THR A 145 19.33 1.94 6.23
CA THR A 145 20.77 2.21 6.27
C THR A 145 21.41 1.52 7.47
N GLU A 146 22.67 1.14 7.37
CA GLU A 146 23.49 0.26 8.20
C GLU A 146 23.40 0.39 9.75
N GLN A 147 22.66 1.32 10.27
CA GLN A 147 22.57 1.60 11.71
C GLN A 147 21.55 0.74 12.48
N LYS A 148 20.72 -0.05 11.83
CA LYS A 148 19.78 -0.97 12.50
C LYS A 148 20.13 -2.42 12.16
N LYS A 149 20.82 -3.10 13.06
CA LYS A 149 21.23 -4.49 12.92
C LYS A 149 20.09 -5.53 13.01
N ASP A 150 18.87 -5.10 13.30
CA ASP A 150 17.70 -5.97 13.34
C ASP A 150 16.88 -5.78 12.04
N TYR A 151 17.33 -6.45 11.00
CA TYR A 151 16.57 -6.50 9.74
C TYR A 151 15.34 -7.38 9.91
N SER A 152 14.21 -6.76 10.09
CA SER A 152 12.94 -7.41 9.84
C SER A 152 12.74 -7.57 8.33
N TYR A 153 12.27 -8.72 7.89
CA TYR A 153 11.84 -8.91 6.51
C TYR A 153 10.73 -7.91 6.18
N ASN A 154 10.81 -7.31 5.00
CA ASN A 154 9.80 -6.39 4.51
C ASN A 154 9.06 -7.01 3.33
N LEU A 155 7.75 -6.87 3.35
CA LEU A 155 6.90 -7.14 2.20
C LEU A 155 6.49 -5.81 1.58
N THR A 156 6.76 -5.66 0.28
CA THR A 156 6.31 -4.50 -0.49
C THR A 156 5.12 -4.90 -1.36
N LEU A 157 4.00 -4.19 -1.19
CA LEU A 157 2.82 -4.32 -2.03
C LEU A 157 2.76 -3.14 -2.99
N LEU A 158 2.71 -3.42 -4.29
CA LEU A 158 2.49 -2.44 -5.35
C LEU A 158 1.13 -2.70 -5.97
N VAL A 159 0.29 -1.70 -6.00
CA VAL A 159 -1.02 -1.76 -6.63
C VAL A 159 -1.04 -0.81 -7.82
N TYR A 160 -1.48 -1.32 -8.97
CA TYR A 160 -1.58 -0.56 -10.21
C TYR A 160 -3.06 -0.27 -10.51
N PHE A 161 -3.36 0.98 -10.83
CA PHE A 161 -4.69 1.47 -11.20
C PHE A 161 -4.73 1.93 -12.65
#